data_3f01bbbb35f53ebd99f66d48b3095697
#
_entry.id   3f01bbbb35f53ebd99f66d48b3095697
#
_cell.length_a   1.000
_cell.length_b   1.000
_cell.length_c   1.000
_cell.angle_alpha   90.00
_cell.angle_beta   90.00
_cell.angle_gamma   90.00
#
_symmetry.space_group_name_H-M   'P 1'
#
loop_
_entity.id
_entity.type
_entity.pdbx_description
1 polymer ?
#
loop_
_entity_poly.entity_id
_entity_poly.type
_entity_poly.pdbx_seq_one_letter_code
_entity_poly.pdbx_strand_id
1 'polypeptide(L)'
;MSKKKIISLAVGVIIVAGIAIWAFGGQAKKRKVVYETATVDRANISNSVTATGTIEPVTEVEVGTQVSGIIDRLYADYNSVVTKGQLIAEMDKVTLQSELASQKATYDGAKAEYEYQQKNYERNKGLHEKQLISDTDYEQSLYNYQKAKSAFDSSKASLAKAERNLSYATITS
;
A
#
# COMPACT_ATOMS: atom_id res chain seq x y z
N MET A 1 -35.38 -22.56 -117.69
CA MET A 1 -34.37 -23.34 -116.96
C MET A 1 -35.03 -24.69 -116.54
N SER A 2 -34.41 -25.77 -116.94
CA SER A 2 -35.03 -27.10 -116.72
C SER A 2 -35.07 -27.38 -115.19
N LYS A 3 -36.22 -27.88 -114.70
CA LYS A 3 -36.49 -28.26 -113.32
C LYS A 3 -35.37 -29.13 -112.66
N LYS A 4 -34.69 -29.87 -113.49
CA LYS A 4 -33.55 -30.69 -113.10
C LYS A 4 -32.31 -29.90 -112.64
N LYS A 5 -32.06 -28.74 -113.19
CA LYS A 5 -30.96 -27.85 -112.74
C LYS A 5 -31.22 -27.17 -111.38
N ILE A 6 -32.47 -26.87 -111.12
CA ILE A 6 -32.87 -26.25 -109.81
C ILE A 6 -32.74 -27.24 -108.72
N ILE A 7 -33.14 -28.49 -108.97
CA ILE A 7 -32.99 -29.54 -107.99
C ILE A 7 -31.59 -29.89 -107.63
N SER A 8 -30.70 -29.94 -108.69
CA SER A 8 -29.26 -30.15 -108.48
C SER A 8 -28.60 -29.03 -107.70
N LEU A 9 -29.01 -27.77 -107.92
CA LEU A 9 -28.48 -26.65 -107.18
C LEU A 9 -28.98 -26.64 -105.69
N ALA A 10 -30.21 -27.03 -105.46
CA ALA A 10 -30.76 -27.15 -104.09
C ALA A 10 -30.06 -28.26 -103.29
N VAL A 11 -29.77 -29.44 -103.94
CA VAL A 11 -29.06 -30.53 -103.29
C VAL A 11 -27.58 -30.11 -103.01
N GLY A 12 -26.94 -29.35 -103.88
CA GLY A 12 -25.60 -28.79 -103.62
C GLY A 12 -25.57 -27.88 -102.39
N VAL A 13 -26.56 -26.99 -102.25
CA VAL A 13 -26.63 -26.08 -101.12
C VAL A 13 -26.86 -26.84 -99.80
N ILE A 14 -27.66 -27.88 -99.84
CA ILE A 14 -27.93 -28.71 -98.59
C ILE A 14 -26.67 -29.44 -98.16
N ILE A 15 -25.91 -30.00 -99.13
CA ILE A 15 -24.63 -30.67 -98.84
C ILE A 15 -23.60 -29.68 -98.29
N VAL A 16 -23.46 -28.50 -98.82
CA VAL A 16 -22.55 -27.46 -98.34
C VAL A 16 -22.97 -27.00 -96.95
N ALA A 17 -24.28 -26.77 -96.69
CA ALA A 17 -24.79 -26.43 -95.39
C ALA A 17 -24.53 -27.56 -94.36
N GLY A 18 -24.68 -28.83 -94.77
CA GLY A 18 -24.40 -29.96 -93.87
C GLY A 18 -22.93 -30.04 -93.45
N ILE A 19 -22.02 -29.83 -94.48
CA ILE A 19 -20.57 -29.76 -94.16
C ILE A 19 -20.17 -28.57 -93.37
N ALA A 20 -20.81 -27.42 -93.52
CA ALA A 20 -20.59 -26.26 -92.72
C ALA A 20 -21.04 -26.47 -91.24
N ILE A 21 -22.19 -27.07 -91.08
CA ILE A 21 -22.67 -27.39 -89.73
C ILE A 21 -21.78 -28.45 -89.05
N TRP A 22 -21.29 -29.43 -89.80
CA TRP A 22 -20.34 -30.41 -89.25
C TRP A 22 -18.98 -29.81 -88.93
N ALA A 23 -18.46 -28.92 -89.73
CA ALA A 23 -17.17 -28.27 -89.51
C ALA A 23 -17.22 -27.23 -88.39
N PHE A 24 -18.30 -26.48 -88.26
CA PHE A 24 -18.44 -25.45 -87.19
C PHE A 24 -19.16 -25.92 -85.90
N GLY A 25 -19.97 -26.97 -86.01
CA GLY A 25 -20.73 -27.50 -84.88
C GLY A 25 -19.87 -28.29 -83.86
N GLY A 26 -18.66 -28.70 -84.24
CA GLY A 26 -17.82 -29.57 -83.42
C GLY A 26 -16.90 -28.90 -82.40
N GLN A 27 -16.87 -27.56 -82.32
CA GLN A 27 -16.03 -26.85 -81.40
C GLN A 27 -16.79 -26.45 -80.14
N ALA A 28 -17.37 -27.42 -79.41
CA ALA A 28 -17.70 -27.23 -78.00
C ALA A 28 -16.33 -27.06 -77.26
N LYS A 29 -15.96 -25.82 -77.02
CA LYS A 29 -14.81 -25.51 -76.12
C LYS A 29 -15.03 -26.23 -74.80
N LYS A 30 -14.36 -27.35 -74.56
CA LYS A 30 -14.24 -27.96 -73.25
C LYS A 30 -13.57 -26.92 -72.39
N ARG A 31 -14.38 -26.31 -71.45
CA ARG A 31 -13.80 -25.44 -70.38
C ARG A 31 -12.89 -26.34 -69.60
N LYS A 32 -11.59 -26.11 -69.71
CA LYS A 32 -10.58 -26.71 -68.86
C LYS A 32 -10.90 -26.13 -67.44
N VAL A 33 -11.39 -26.95 -66.57
CA VAL A 33 -11.46 -26.58 -65.14
C VAL A 33 -10.01 -26.57 -64.66
N VAL A 34 -9.48 -25.35 -64.39
CA VAL A 34 -8.18 -25.17 -63.77
C VAL A 34 -8.40 -25.35 -62.27
N TYR A 35 -7.92 -26.44 -61.73
CA TYR A 35 -7.88 -26.64 -60.28
C TYR A 35 -6.67 -25.90 -59.75
N GLU A 36 -6.91 -24.92 -58.88
CA GLU A 36 -5.86 -24.30 -58.11
C GLU A 36 -5.65 -25.20 -56.89
N THR A 37 -4.53 -25.87 -56.83
CA THR A 37 -4.15 -26.74 -55.73
C THR A 37 -3.20 -25.98 -54.79
N ALA A 38 -3.53 -25.90 -53.54
CA ALA A 38 -2.63 -25.41 -52.50
C ALA A 38 -2.10 -26.62 -51.72
N THR A 39 -0.83 -26.60 -51.37
CA THR A 39 -0.22 -27.57 -50.49
C THR A 39 -0.70 -27.30 -49.06
N VAL A 40 -1.13 -28.35 -48.40
CA VAL A 40 -1.50 -28.26 -46.96
C VAL A 40 -0.24 -28.45 -46.14
N ASP A 41 0.20 -27.36 -45.50
CA ASP A 41 1.31 -27.41 -44.57
C ASP A 41 0.82 -27.43 -43.12
N ARG A 42 1.55 -28.14 -42.27
CA ARG A 42 1.34 -28.10 -40.82
C ARG A 42 2.16 -26.96 -40.25
N ALA A 43 1.48 -25.95 -39.72
CA ALA A 43 2.12 -24.86 -39.02
C ALA A 43 1.66 -24.85 -37.57
N ASN A 44 2.57 -24.49 -36.67
CA ASN A 44 2.21 -24.25 -35.28
C ASN A 44 1.53 -22.89 -35.19
N ILE A 45 0.33 -22.87 -34.60
CA ILE A 45 -0.38 -21.63 -34.29
C ILE A 45 -0.06 -21.31 -32.84
N SER A 46 0.68 -20.24 -32.61
CA SER A 46 0.91 -19.70 -31.26
C SER A 46 0.00 -18.47 -31.04
N ASN A 47 -0.82 -18.55 -30.03
CA ASN A 47 -1.59 -17.39 -29.57
C ASN A 47 -0.91 -16.85 -28.32
N SER A 48 -0.34 -15.64 -28.37
CA SER A 48 0.24 -14.98 -27.20
C SER A 48 -0.77 -13.98 -26.64
N VAL A 49 -1.11 -14.14 -25.36
CA VAL A 49 -1.92 -13.19 -24.62
C VAL A 49 -0.97 -12.38 -23.73
N THR A 50 -0.89 -11.08 -23.97
CA THR A 50 -0.18 -10.15 -23.10
C THR A 50 -1.17 -9.55 -22.14
N ALA A 51 -0.86 -9.63 -20.83
CA ALA A 51 -1.61 -8.95 -19.78
C ALA A 51 -0.67 -8.00 -19.04
N THR A 52 -1.16 -6.81 -18.73
CA THR A 52 -0.47 -5.85 -17.86
C THR A 52 -1.16 -5.89 -16.51
N GLY A 53 -0.38 -5.87 -15.44
CA GLY A 53 -0.88 -5.83 -14.07
C GLY A 53 0.10 -5.12 -13.16
N THR A 54 -0.40 -4.58 -12.06
CA THR A 54 0.41 -4.02 -10.97
C THR A 54 0.64 -5.11 -9.94
N ILE A 55 1.88 -5.22 -9.46
CA ILE A 55 2.19 -6.12 -8.35
C ILE A 55 1.98 -5.30 -7.08
N GLU A 56 1.05 -5.74 -6.24
CA GLU A 56 0.77 -5.15 -4.95
C GLU A 56 1.07 -6.16 -3.84
N PRO A 57 1.57 -5.70 -2.68
CA PRO A 57 1.80 -6.59 -1.54
C PRO A 57 0.46 -7.11 -0.99
N VAL A 58 0.44 -8.36 -0.55
CA VAL A 58 -0.75 -8.96 0.11
C VAL A 58 -1.02 -8.31 1.45
N THR A 59 0.03 -7.82 2.12
CA THR A 59 -0.07 -7.11 3.39
C THR A 59 0.87 -5.92 3.35
N GLU A 60 0.35 -4.75 3.61
CA GLU A 60 1.09 -3.50 3.78
C GLU A 60 0.98 -3.04 5.22
N VAL A 61 2.09 -2.64 5.82
CA VAL A 61 2.13 -2.12 7.19
C VAL A 61 2.80 -0.76 7.18
N GLU A 62 2.05 0.26 7.58
CA GLU A 62 2.61 1.58 7.81
C GLU A 62 3.33 1.64 9.16
N VAL A 63 4.62 1.98 9.13
CA VAL A 63 5.42 2.21 10.33
C VAL A 63 5.54 3.71 10.55
N GLY A 64 4.94 4.19 11.62
CA GLY A 64 4.93 5.60 11.98
C GLY A 64 5.40 5.86 13.40
N THR A 65 5.54 7.12 13.75
CA THR A 65 5.85 7.58 15.11
C THR A 65 4.69 8.40 15.68
N GLN A 66 4.56 8.40 17.01
CA GLN A 66 3.57 9.20 17.73
C GLN A 66 4.08 10.60 18.11
N VAL A 67 5.35 10.90 17.80
CA VAL A 67 5.97 12.21 18.02
C VAL A 67 6.42 12.80 16.69
N SER A 68 6.36 14.11 16.58
CA SER A 68 6.84 14.83 15.40
C SER A 68 8.29 15.27 15.61
N GLY A 69 9.11 15.15 14.58
CA GLY A 69 10.51 15.56 14.63
C GLY A 69 11.24 15.24 13.34
N ILE A 70 12.55 15.48 13.34
CA ILE A 70 13.43 15.25 12.21
C ILE A 70 14.06 13.86 12.36
N ILE A 71 14.11 13.09 11.28
CA ILE A 71 14.83 11.80 11.26
C ILE A 71 16.34 12.13 11.19
N ASP A 72 17.08 11.67 12.17
CA ASP A 72 18.54 11.80 12.24
C ASP A 72 19.23 10.67 11.47
N ARG A 73 18.77 9.44 11.64
CA ARG A 73 19.34 8.25 10.99
C ARG A 73 18.28 7.28 10.50
N LEU A 74 18.55 6.72 9.33
CA LEU A 74 17.77 5.65 8.74
C LEU A 74 18.63 4.40 8.64
N TYR A 75 18.14 3.27 9.17
CA TYR A 75 18.86 2.00 9.25
C TYR A 75 18.30 0.94 8.29
N ALA A 76 17.13 1.17 7.71
CA ALA A 76 16.54 0.32 6.69
C ALA A 76 16.33 1.13 5.42
N ASP A 77 16.68 0.55 4.27
CA ASP A 77 16.54 1.15 2.96
C ASP A 77 15.59 0.32 2.10
N TYR A 78 15.28 0.82 0.90
CA TYR A 78 14.47 0.11 -0.08
C TYR A 78 14.97 -1.33 -0.27
N ASN A 79 14.04 -2.28 -0.30
CA ASN A 79 14.31 -3.72 -0.44
C ASN A 79 15.14 -4.36 0.70
N SER A 80 15.25 -3.69 1.85
CA SER A 80 15.91 -4.25 3.02
C SER A 80 15.01 -5.28 3.71
N VAL A 81 15.59 -6.40 4.10
CA VAL A 81 14.90 -7.39 4.94
C VAL A 81 14.99 -6.94 6.40
N VAL A 82 13.84 -6.71 7.02
CA VAL A 82 13.75 -6.30 8.43
C VAL A 82 13.16 -7.43 9.28
N THR A 83 13.65 -7.56 10.51
CA THR A 83 13.14 -8.51 11.49
C THR A 83 12.32 -7.77 12.55
N LYS A 84 11.37 -8.46 13.17
CA LYS A 84 10.54 -7.88 14.22
C LYS A 84 11.39 -7.30 15.36
N GLY A 85 11.13 -6.04 15.71
CA GLY A 85 11.88 -5.29 16.73
C GLY A 85 13.19 -4.68 16.23
N GLN A 86 13.53 -4.82 14.96
CA GLN A 86 14.71 -4.18 14.38
C GLN A 86 14.53 -2.67 14.31
N LEU A 87 15.60 -1.93 14.64
CA LEU A 87 15.64 -0.48 14.50
C LEU A 87 15.58 -0.10 13.02
N ILE A 88 14.56 0.69 12.67
CA ILE A 88 14.34 1.18 11.30
C ILE A 88 14.86 2.60 11.15
N ALA A 89 14.49 3.47 12.09
CA ALA A 89 14.87 4.87 12.04
C ALA A 89 15.01 5.45 13.45
N GLU A 90 15.82 6.47 13.57
CA GLU A 90 16.05 7.24 14.79
C GLU A 90 15.82 8.73 14.51
N MET A 91 15.00 9.35 15.35
CA MET A 91 14.74 10.79 15.29
C MET A 91 15.75 11.56 16.11
N ASP A 92 15.91 12.85 15.81
CA ASP A 92 16.67 13.77 16.67
C ASP A 92 16.05 13.82 18.06
N LYS A 93 16.85 13.42 19.05
CA LYS A 93 16.44 13.30 20.45
C LYS A 93 16.78 14.53 21.29
N VAL A 94 17.51 15.51 20.75
CA VAL A 94 18.04 16.66 21.54
C VAL A 94 16.90 17.40 22.24
N THR A 95 15.86 17.74 21.51
CA THR A 95 14.69 18.45 22.06
C THR A 95 13.94 17.60 23.08
N LEU A 96 13.72 16.30 22.81
CA LEU A 96 13.00 15.38 23.69
C LEU A 96 13.80 15.10 24.97
N GLN A 97 15.12 15.01 24.88
CA GLN A 97 16.00 14.86 26.05
C GLN A 97 15.98 16.11 26.92
N SER A 98 15.97 17.30 26.31
CA SER A 98 15.86 18.57 27.05
C SER A 98 14.51 18.68 27.77
N GLU A 99 13.43 18.29 27.11
CA GLU A 99 12.08 18.23 27.72
C GLU A 99 12.05 17.22 28.88
N LEU A 100 12.61 16.04 28.69
CA LEU A 100 12.70 15.02 29.76
C LEU A 100 13.49 15.57 30.98
N ALA A 101 14.61 16.23 30.74
CA ALA A 101 15.43 16.84 31.81
C ALA A 101 14.63 17.90 32.58
N SER A 102 13.86 18.75 31.88
CA SER A 102 12.98 19.75 32.47
C SER A 102 11.88 19.11 33.33
N GLN A 103 11.18 18.10 32.80
CA GLN A 103 10.11 17.40 33.53
C GLN A 103 10.68 16.63 34.73
N LYS A 104 11.87 16.09 34.63
CA LYS A 104 12.57 15.43 35.73
C LYS A 104 12.91 16.41 36.86
N ALA A 105 13.41 17.58 36.53
CA ALA A 105 13.68 18.63 37.54
C ALA A 105 12.39 19.07 38.26
N THR A 106 11.30 19.22 37.51
CA THR A 106 9.96 19.54 38.08
C THR A 106 9.46 18.44 39.01
N TYR A 107 9.62 17.18 38.58
CA TYR A 107 9.26 16.02 39.40
C TYR A 107 10.09 15.95 40.69
N ASP A 108 11.40 16.15 40.60
CA ASP A 108 12.29 16.11 41.78
C ASP A 108 11.94 17.23 42.77
N GLY A 109 11.58 18.43 42.28
CA GLY A 109 11.09 19.53 43.13
C GLY A 109 9.76 19.21 43.82
N ALA A 110 8.78 18.69 43.06
CA ALA A 110 7.48 18.30 43.60
C ALA A 110 7.60 17.13 44.59
N LYS A 111 8.54 16.21 44.36
CA LYS A 111 8.84 15.11 45.27
C LYS A 111 9.38 15.60 46.62
N ALA A 112 10.36 16.52 46.57
CA ALA A 112 10.92 17.09 47.77
C ALA A 112 9.86 17.85 48.62
N GLU A 113 8.99 18.62 47.97
CA GLU A 113 7.89 19.32 48.64
C GLU A 113 6.89 18.31 49.27
N TYR A 114 6.53 17.27 48.49
CA TYR A 114 5.64 16.21 49.01
C TYR A 114 6.24 15.51 50.25
N GLU A 115 7.50 15.12 50.22
CA GLU A 115 8.20 14.47 51.33
C GLU A 115 8.27 15.38 52.57
N TYR A 116 8.50 16.68 52.36
CA TYR A 116 8.51 17.67 53.41
C TYR A 116 7.12 17.80 54.05
N GLN A 117 6.07 17.98 53.25
CA GLN A 117 4.69 18.14 53.75
C GLN A 117 4.18 16.86 54.38
N GLN A 118 4.58 15.69 53.91
CA GLN A 118 4.25 14.42 54.51
C GLN A 118 4.81 14.33 55.96
N LYS A 119 6.09 14.60 56.13
CA LYS A 119 6.74 14.61 57.45
C LYS A 119 6.13 15.64 58.38
N ASN A 120 5.76 16.81 57.87
CA ASN A 120 5.10 17.86 58.64
C ASN A 120 3.71 17.41 59.08
N TYR A 121 2.92 16.85 58.20
CA TYR A 121 1.60 16.29 58.53
C TYR A 121 1.69 15.16 59.56
N GLU A 122 2.62 14.21 59.40
CA GLU A 122 2.82 13.12 60.34
C GLU A 122 3.18 13.62 61.74
N ARG A 123 4.04 14.64 61.80
CA ARG A 123 4.39 15.29 63.08
C ARG A 123 3.16 16.00 63.72
N ASN A 124 2.44 16.79 62.93
CA ASN A 124 1.27 17.53 63.42
C ASN A 124 0.14 16.56 63.83
N LYS A 125 -0.02 15.45 63.15
CA LYS A 125 -0.94 14.39 63.51
C LYS A 125 -0.61 13.84 64.89
N GLY A 126 0.66 13.51 65.15
CA GLY A 126 1.07 13.03 66.49
C GLY A 126 0.94 14.07 67.61
N LEU A 127 1.09 15.37 67.30
CA LEU A 127 0.86 16.47 68.27
C LEU A 127 -0.64 16.67 68.50
N HIS A 128 -1.46 16.60 67.49
CA HIS A 128 -2.91 16.72 67.59
C HIS A 128 -3.52 15.59 68.43
N GLU A 129 -3.09 14.34 68.22
CA GLU A 129 -3.51 13.18 69.05
C GLU A 129 -3.19 13.36 70.52
N LYS A 130 -2.17 14.16 70.85
CA LYS A 130 -1.81 14.55 72.24
C LYS A 130 -2.42 15.86 72.67
N GLN A 131 -3.32 16.44 71.87
CA GLN A 131 -3.98 17.73 72.15
C GLN A 131 -3.01 18.91 72.37
N LEU A 132 -1.85 18.89 71.63
CA LEU A 132 -0.81 19.90 71.76
C LEU A 132 -0.88 20.98 70.65
N ILE A 133 -1.73 20.80 69.64
CA ILE A 133 -2.01 21.79 68.58
C ILE A 133 -3.52 21.93 68.39
N SER A 134 -3.93 23.01 67.71
CA SER A 134 -5.32 23.27 67.37
C SER A 134 -5.82 22.38 66.25
N ASP A 135 -7.14 22.15 66.14
CA ASP A 135 -7.76 21.47 65.01
C ASP A 135 -7.45 22.19 63.69
N THR A 136 -7.44 23.53 63.70
CA THR A 136 -7.12 24.36 62.53
C THR A 136 -5.70 24.12 62.00
N ASP A 137 -4.71 24.01 62.90
CA ASP A 137 -3.32 23.73 62.53
C ASP A 137 -3.16 22.33 61.92
N TYR A 138 -3.88 21.36 62.48
CA TYR A 138 -3.92 20.01 61.96
C TYR A 138 -4.57 19.97 60.58
N GLU A 139 -5.74 20.57 60.37
CA GLU A 139 -6.43 20.65 59.09
C GLU A 139 -5.59 21.37 58.03
N GLN A 140 -4.91 22.45 58.42
CA GLN A 140 -4.00 23.16 57.53
C GLN A 140 -2.82 22.27 57.06
N SER A 141 -2.26 21.46 57.99
CA SER A 141 -1.17 20.55 57.62
C SER A 141 -1.65 19.42 56.71
N LEU A 142 -2.87 18.89 56.93
CA LEU A 142 -3.51 17.91 56.06
C LEU A 142 -3.78 18.47 54.67
N TYR A 143 -4.31 19.70 54.57
CA TYR A 143 -4.52 20.39 53.29
C TYR A 143 -3.21 20.55 52.50
N ASN A 144 -2.15 21.03 53.15
CA ASN A 144 -0.83 21.22 52.53
C ASN A 144 -0.26 19.90 52.05
N TYR A 145 -0.37 18.83 52.81
CA TYR A 145 0.03 17.48 52.41
C TYR A 145 -0.74 17.00 51.17
N GLN A 146 -2.08 17.12 51.18
CA GLN A 146 -2.91 16.72 50.05
C GLN A 146 -2.60 17.53 48.78
N LYS A 147 -2.37 18.83 48.92
CA LYS A 147 -1.97 19.72 47.82
C LYS A 147 -0.62 19.31 47.25
N ALA A 148 0.39 19.06 48.08
CA ALA A 148 1.70 18.62 47.66
C ALA A 148 1.67 17.24 46.97
N LYS A 149 0.84 16.32 47.53
CA LYS A 149 0.61 15.01 46.94
C LYS A 149 0.04 15.12 45.53
N SER A 150 -1.00 15.93 45.32
CA SER A 150 -1.60 16.16 44.01
C SER A 150 -0.61 16.76 43.00
N ALA A 151 0.25 17.70 43.41
CA ALA A 151 1.29 18.27 42.60
C ALA A 151 2.38 17.23 42.21
N PHE A 152 2.75 16.38 43.18
CA PHE A 152 3.70 15.27 42.92
C PHE A 152 3.12 14.27 41.95
N ASP A 153 1.86 13.82 42.11
CA ASP A 153 1.21 12.88 41.20
C ASP A 153 1.09 13.45 39.76
N SER A 154 0.78 14.74 39.64
CA SER A 154 0.73 15.45 38.36
C SER A 154 2.10 15.49 37.68
N SER A 155 3.15 15.88 38.44
CA SER A 155 4.53 15.94 37.91
C SER A 155 5.05 14.55 37.49
N LYS A 156 4.70 13.51 38.24
CA LYS A 156 5.01 12.12 37.91
C LYS A 156 4.37 11.69 36.58
N ALA A 157 3.12 12.06 36.34
CA ALA A 157 2.43 11.78 35.08
C ALA A 157 3.08 12.53 33.90
N SER A 158 3.51 13.79 34.12
CA SER A 158 4.21 14.59 33.13
C SER A 158 5.58 13.99 32.76
N LEU A 159 6.34 13.56 33.76
CA LEU A 159 7.62 12.85 33.54
C LEU A 159 7.41 11.57 32.75
N ALA A 160 6.46 10.74 33.11
CA ALA A 160 6.15 9.50 32.38
C ALA A 160 5.70 9.75 30.96
N LYS A 161 5.05 10.89 30.67
CA LYS A 161 4.73 11.32 29.29
C LYS A 161 5.99 11.67 28.51
N ALA A 162 6.91 12.43 29.11
CA ALA A 162 8.17 12.82 28.46
C ALA A 162 9.05 11.60 28.18
N GLU A 163 9.11 10.62 29.09
CA GLU A 163 9.83 9.36 28.90
C GLU A 163 9.25 8.56 27.70
N ARG A 164 7.93 8.46 27.60
CA ARG A 164 7.27 7.81 26.45
C ARG A 164 7.54 8.53 25.15
N ASN A 165 7.47 9.86 25.15
CA ASN A 165 7.77 10.62 23.94
C ASN A 165 9.21 10.38 23.47
N LEU A 166 10.15 10.30 24.40
CA LEU A 166 11.55 9.96 24.05
C LEU A 166 11.66 8.52 23.51
N SER A 167 10.89 7.58 24.04
CA SER A 167 10.90 6.21 23.52
C SER A 167 10.37 6.12 22.08
N TYR A 168 9.38 6.94 21.72
CA TYR A 168 8.83 7.00 20.38
C TYR A 168 9.76 7.64 19.33
N ALA A 169 10.84 8.29 19.77
CA ALA A 169 11.89 8.79 18.88
C ALA A 169 12.73 7.66 18.26
N THR A 170 12.56 6.43 18.73
CA THR A 170 13.22 5.24 18.21
C THR A 170 12.17 4.35 17.54
N ILE A 171 12.23 4.26 16.20
CA ILE A 171 11.23 3.57 15.38
C ILE A 171 11.73 2.15 15.10
N THR A 172 10.95 1.17 15.54
CA THR A 172 11.25 -0.25 15.34
C THR A 172 10.16 -0.93 14.52
N SER A 173 10.53 -2.02 13.83
CA SER A 173 9.63 -2.87 13.05
C SER A 173 8.62 -3.61 13.94
#